data_98eb3b576c056a02d974222c60e45c61
#
_entry.id   98eb3b576c056a02d974222c60e45c61
#
_cell.length_a   1.000
_cell.length_b   1.000
_cell.length_c   1.000
_cell.angle_alpha   90.00
_cell.angle_beta   90.00
_cell.angle_gamma   90.00
#
_symmetry.space_group_name_H-M   'P 1'
#
loop_
_entity.id
_entity.type
_entity.pdbx_description
1 polymer ?
#
loop_
_entity_poly.entity_id
_entity_poly.type
_entity_poly.pdbx_seq_one_letter_code
_entity_poly.pdbx_strand_id
1 'polypeptide(L)'
;MKCRAECTRAASGGYRTTFLVSIALFVSGAMGSASAGEQQTIGWTRTSVQVTPGTPRGFAEYQNSCAVCHGPMPERPGTRALAAKYKGTLPAMLEERRDLSPELIRAAVRNGITVMPQFRKTELSDSQLEAIIAYLTRARP
;
A
#
# COMPACT_ATOMS: atom_id res chain seq x y z
N MET A 1 46.36 -0.10 -5.84
CA MET A 1 46.69 -1.17 -4.88
C MET A 1 45.78 -2.34 -5.20
N LYS A 2 46.39 -3.47 -5.56
CA LYS A 2 45.76 -4.74 -5.98
C LYS A 2 45.47 -5.60 -4.74
N CYS A 3 44.31 -6.24 -4.68
CA CYS A 3 44.04 -7.54 -4.04
C CYS A 3 42.86 -8.15 -4.79
N ARG A 4 43.03 -9.04 -5.70
CA ARG A 4 43.27 -10.49 -5.79
C ARG A 4 42.49 -11.28 -4.74
N ALA A 5 41.35 -11.88 -5.09
CA ALA A 5 41.10 -13.22 -5.59
C ALA A 5 41.74 -14.36 -4.72
N GLU A 6 40.90 -15.26 -4.29
CA GLU A 6 41.06 -16.74 -4.22
C GLU A 6 39.85 -17.28 -3.50
N CYS A 7 38.90 -17.99 -4.11
CA CYS A 7 39.01 -19.32 -4.68
C CYS A 7 39.33 -20.41 -3.68
N THR A 8 38.41 -21.30 -3.42
CA THR A 8 38.55 -22.75 -3.16
C THR A 8 37.16 -23.34 -3.02
N ARG A 9 36.64 -24.06 -3.89
CA ARG A 9 36.72 -25.46 -4.34
C ARG A 9 36.90 -26.50 -3.17
N ALA A 10 35.83 -27.25 -2.89
CA ALA A 10 35.77 -28.63 -2.38
C ALA A 10 34.28 -29.00 -2.21
N ALA A 11 33.82 -30.18 -2.39
CA ALA A 11 34.27 -31.42 -2.93
C ALA A 11 33.01 -32.29 -3.08
N SER A 12 33.05 -33.12 -4.08
CA SER A 12 32.17 -34.23 -4.39
C SER A 12 32.00 -35.21 -3.23
N GLY A 13 30.75 -35.56 -2.90
CA GLY A 13 30.47 -36.70 -2.03
C GLY A 13 29.29 -37.47 -2.57
N GLY A 14 29.57 -38.50 -3.36
CA GLY A 14 28.57 -39.44 -3.85
C GLY A 14 28.11 -40.37 -2.75
N TYR A 15 26.81 -40.49 -2.62
CA TYR A 15 26.24 -41.64 -1.91
C TYR A 15 25.40 -42.47 -2.88
N ARG A 16 25.99 -43.53 -3.35
CA ARG A 16 25.26 -44.69 -3.88
C ARG A 16 24.66 -45.41 -2.68
N THR A 17 23.38 -45.37 -2.54
CA THR A 17 22.68 -46.29 -1.66
C THR A 17 21.56 -46.96 -2.46
N THR A 18 21.87 -48.17 -2.82
CA THR A 18 20.95 -49.18 -3.36
C THR A 18 19.97 -49.54 -2.26
N PHE A 19 18.69 -49.25 -2.41
CA PHE A 19 17.65 -49.84 -1.57
C PHE A 19 16.63 -50.57 -2.41
N LEU A 20 16.45 -51.78 -2.02
CA LEU A 20 15.65 -52.83 -2.58
C LEU A 20 14.16 -52.50 -2.58
N VAL A 21 13.53 -52.95 -3.63
CA VAL A 21 12.13 -53.03 -3.91
C VAL A 21 11.38 -53.72 -2.76
N SER A 22 10.37 -53.02 -2.24
CA SER A 22 9.25 -53.66 -1.54
C SER A 22 7.95 -53.07 -2.12
N ILE A 23 7.36 -53.90 -2.94
CA ILE A 23 6.02 -53.68 -3.48
C ILE A 23 5.04 -54.00 -2.34
N ALA A 24 4.40 -52.97 -1.78
CA ALA A 24 3.21 -53.13 -0.97
C ALA A 24 2.03 -52.47 -1.72
N LEU A 25 1.20 -53.30 -2.26
CA LEU A 25 -0.13 -52.95 -2.79
C LEU A 25 -1.01 -52.47 -1.64
N PHE A 26 -1.15 -51.16 -1.50
CA PHE A 26 -2.27 -50.56 -0.75
C PHE A 26 -3.27 -49.96 -1.72
N VAL A 27 -4.33 -50.72 -1.96
CA VAL A 27 -5.56 -50.22 -2.49
C VAL A 27 -6.22 -49.46 -1.36
N SER A 28 -6.09 -48.14 -1.36
CA SER A 28 -6.86 -47.25 -0.49
C SER A 28 -7.60 -46.29 -1.37
N GLY A 29 -8.93 -46.34 -1.27
CA GLY A 29 -9.86 -45.51 -2.02
C GLY A 29 -9.56 -44.01 -1.81
N ALA A 30 -9.29 -43.34 -2.89
CA ALA A 30 -9.30 -41.89 -2.94
C ALA A 30 -10.73 -41.38 -2.88
N MET A 31 -11.21 -41.01 -1.70
CA MET A 31 -12.33 -40.11 -1.58
C MET A 31 -11.83 -38.76 -2.12
N GLY A 32 -12.23 -38.40 -3.32
CA GLY A 32 -11.98 -37.13 -3.93
C GLY A 32 -12.59 -36.04 -3.06
N SER A 33 -11.73 -35.30 -2.36
CA SER A 33 -12.11 -34.02 -1.82
C SER A 33 -12.40 -33.10 -3.00
N ALA A 34 -13.68 -32.83 -3.22
CA ALA A 34 -14.10 -31.78 -4.12
C ALA A 34 -13.46 -30.47 -3.64
N SER A 35 -12.45 -30.02 -4.34
CA SER A 35 -11.97 -28.64 -4.23
C SER A 35 -13.15 -27.76 -4.58
N ALA A 36 -13.73 -27.10 -3.57
CA ALA A 36 -14.65 -26.01 -3.79
C ALA A 36 -13.93 -25.01 -4.68
N GLY A 37 -14.37 -24.92 -5.92
CA GLY A 37 -13.83 -23.95 -6.87
C GLY A 37 -13.92 -22.58 -6.25
N GLU A 38 -12.78 -21.97 -6.06
CA GLU A 38 -12.63 -20.57 -5.67
C GLU A 38 -13.32 -19.75 -6.74
N GLN A 39 -14.54 -19.33 -6.47
CA GLN A 39 -15.25 -18.38 -7.31
C GLN A 39 -14.49 -17.07 -7.21
N GLN A 40 -13.65 -16.81 -8.20
CA GLN A 40 -13.12 -15.49 -8.43
C GLN A 40 -14.29 -14.59 -8.82
N THR A 41 -14.95 -14.05 -7.82
CA THR A 41 -15.80 -12.90 -8.01
C THR A 41 -14.88 -11.77 -8.47
N ILE A 42 -15.04 -11.34 -9.72
CA ILE A 42 -14.49 -10.08 -10.21
C ILE A 42 -15.23 -8.96 -9.45
N GLY A 43 -14.97 -8.88 -8.16
CA GLY A 43 -15.38 -7.77 -7.34
C GLY A 43 -14.34 -6.68 -7.56
N TRP A 44 -14.78 -5.47 -7.80
CA TRP A 44 -13.98 -4.28 -7.66
C TRP A 44 -13.56 -4.17 -6.19
N THR A 45 -12.59 -4.98 -5.80
CA THR A 45 -12.02 -4.91 -4.47
C THR A 45 -11.28 -3.59 -4.39
N ARG A 46 -11.84 -2.64 -3.64
CA ARG A 46 -11.03 -1.54 -3.11
C ARG A 46 -9.79 -2.21 -2.51
N THR A 47 -8.63 -1.89 -3.06
CA THR A 47 -7.37 -2.37 -2.50
C THR A 47 -7.37 -1.97 -1.03
N SER A 48 -7.58 -2.92 -0.15
CA SER A 48 -7.53 -2.65 1.28
C SER A 48 -6.09 -2.28 1.62
N VAL A 49 -5.88 -1.03 1.99
CA VAL A 49 -4.59 -0.59 2.49
C VAL A 49 -4.29 -1.38 3.75
N GLN A 50 -3.21 -2.16 3.73
CA GLN A 50 -2.79 -2.95 4.88
C GLN A 50 -2.30 -2.01 5.98
N VAL A 51 -3.04 -1.97 7.09
CA VAL A 51 -2.69 -1.19 8.27
C VAL A 51 -1.90 -2.09 9.20
N THR A 52 -0.60 -1.84 9.31
CA THR A 52 0.28 -2.55 10.25
C THR A 52 0.27 -1.89 11.63
N PRO A 53 0.62 -2.61 12.71
CA PRO A 53 0.81 -2.00 14.02
C PRO A 53 1.79 -0.82 13.94
N GLY A 54 1.41 0.34 14.46
CA GLY A 54 2.19 1.58 14.36
C GLY A 54 1.80 2.51 13.20
N THR A 55 0.92 2.07 12.29
CA THR A 55 0.39 2.96 11.24
C THR A 55 -0.39 4.14 11.87
N PRO A 56 -0.10 5.39 11.50
CA PRO A 56 -0.81 6.53 12.05
C PRO A 56 -2.31 6.47 11.76
N ARG A 57 -3.13 6.85 12.74
CA ARG A 57 -4.58 6.98 12.54
C ARG A 57 -4.86 7.89 11.35
N GLY A 58 -5.78 7.49 10.48
CA GLY A 58 -6.17 8.24 9.27
C GLY A 58 -5.30 8.00 8.05
N PHE A 59 -4.21 7.23 8.18
CA PHE A 59 -3.36 6.88 7.03
C PHE A 59 -4.14 6.10 5.95
N ALA A 60 -4.91 5.09 6.36
CA ALA A 60 -5.68 4.28 5.41
C ALA A 60 -6.75 5.11 4.69
N GLU A 61 -7.44 5.98 5.41
CA GLU A 61 -8.43 6.89 4.85
C GLU A 61 -7.78 7.88 3.86
N TYR A 62 -6.62 8.42 4.21
CA TYR A 62 -5.84 9.27 3.33
C TYR A 62 -5.42 8.54 2.05
N GLN A 63 -4.85 7.34 2.16
CA GLN A 63 -4.44 6.55 1.02
C GLN A 63 -5.60 6.22 0.08
N ASN A 64 -6.76 5.88 0.63
CA ASN A 64 -7.93 5.51 -0.15
C ASN A 64 -8.64 6.70 -0.82
N SER A 65 -8.62 7.88 -0.22
CA SER A 65 -9.44 9.01 -0.66
C SER A 65 -8.64 10.18 -1.24
N CYS A 66 -7.41 10.39 -0.78
CA CYS A 66 -6.62 11.58 -1.11
C CYS A 66 -5.37 11.26 -1.93
N ALA A 67 -4.65 10.19 -1.60
CA ALA A 67 -3.36 9.88 -2.22
C ALA A 67 -3.45 9.57 -3.71
N VAL A 68 -4.62 9.18 -4.21
CA VAL A 68 -4.86 9.00 -5.66
C VAL A 68 -4.55 10.26 -6.46
N CYS A 69 -4.79 11.43 -5.86
CA CYS A 69 -4.48 12.74 -6.45
C CYS A 69 -3.29 13.44 -5.77
N HIS A 70 -3.08 13.22 -4.48
CA HIS A 70 -2.09 13.91 -3.65
C HIS A 70 -0.93 13.02 -3.17
N GLY A 71 -0.76 11.86 -3.75
CA GLY A 71 0.31 10.94 -3.41
C GLY A 71 1.70 11.38 -3.89
N PRO A 72 2.74 10.58 -3.58
CA PRO A 72 4.15 10.96 -3.75
C PRO A 72 4.65 11.00 -5.20
N MET A 73 3.83 10.66 -6.18
CA MET A 73 4.25 10.64 -7.59
C MET A 73 3.99 11.99 -8.27
N PRO A 74 4.94 12.53 -9.04
CA PRO A 74 4.79 13.82 -9.71
C PRO A 74 3.66 13.87 -10.73
N GLU A 75 3.23 12.70 -11.24
CA GLU A 75 2.12 12.58 -12.18
C GLU A 75 0.74 12.67 -11.51
N ARG A 76 0.67 12.63 -10.19
CA ARG A 76 -0.59 12.78 -9.47
C ARG A 76 -1.16 14.18 -9.69
N PRO A 77 -2.41 14.31 -10.17
CA PRO A 77 -2.93 15.60 -10.64
C PRO A 77 -2.97 16.67 -9.54
N GLY A 78 -3.31 16.31 -8.32
CA GLY A 78 -3.31 17.23 -7.17
C GLY A 78 -1.90 17.66 -6.77
N THR A 79 -0.96 16.73 -6.68
CA THR A 79 0.45 17.03 -6.37
C THR A 79 1.05 17.93 -7.45
N ARG A 80 0.79 17.65 -8.73
CA ARG A 80 1.27 18.48 -9.83
C ARG A 80 0.67 19.88 -9.82
N ALA A 81 -0.62 20.00 -9.53
CA ALA A 81 -1.29 21.30 -9.42
C ALA A 81 -0.71 22.15 -8.28
N LEU A 82 -0.43 21.54 -7.13
CA LEU A 82 0.22 22.21 -5.99
C LEU A 82 1.67 22.60 -6.31
N ALA A 83 2.42 21.73 -6.98
CA ALA A 83 3.77 22.05 -7.44
C ALA A 83 3.78 23.27 -8.37
N ALA A 84 2.86 23.32 -9.33
CA ALA A 84 2.72 24.46 -10.25
C ALA A 84 2.29 25.74 -9.52
N LYS A 85 1.39 25.62 -8.53
CA LYS A 85 0.91 26.76 -7.74
C LYS A 85 2.00 27.36 -6.86
N TYR A 86 2.74 26.51 -6.13
CA TYR A 86 3.68 26.97 -5.11
C TYR A 86 5.11 27.15 -5.62
N LYS A 87 5.45 26.58 -6.77
CA LYS A 87 6.75 26.73 -7.44
C LYS A 87 7.96 26.54 -6.48
N GLY A 88 7.84 25.55 -5.58
CA GLY A 88 8.88 25.20 -4.61
C GLY A 88 8.85 26.01 -3.30
N THR A 89 7.99 27.02 -3.14
CA THR A 89 7.87 27.77 -1.88
C THR A 89 7.22 26.96 -0.76
N LEU A 90 6.37 25.99 -1.13
CA LEU A 90 5.80 25.01 -0.21
C LEU A 90 5.86 23.62 -0.84
N PRO A 91 5.96 22.55 -0.03
CA PRO A 91 5.90 21.20 -0.53
C PRO A 91 4.60 20.94 -1.31
N ALA A 92 4.72 20.24 -2.43
CA ALA A 92 3.58 19.86 -3.23
C ALA A 92 2.81 18.67 -2.63
N MET A 93 3.51 17.80 -1.91
CA MET A 93 2.91 16.66 -1.22
C MET A 93 2.27 17.12 0.08
N LEU A 94 0.99 16.77 0.29
CA LEU A 94 0.27 17.16 1.50
C LEU A 94 0.92 16.60 2.77
N GLU A 95 1.50 15.42 2.68
CA GLU A 95 2.16 14.76 3.80
C GLU A 95 3.44 15.49 4.26
N GLU A 96 4.06 16.30 3.43
CA GLU A 96 5.26 17.08 3.75
C GLU A 96 4.92 18.49 4.27
N ARG A 97 3.69 18.93 4.10
CA ARG A 97 3.26 20.29 4.48
C ARG A 97 3.12 20.43 6.00
N ARG A 98 3.49 21.60 6.49
CA ARG A 98 3.41 21.98 7.91
C ARG A 98 2.40 23.11 8.17
N ASP A 99 1.88 23.70 7.12
CA ASP A 99 0.97 24.84 7.11
C ASP A 99 -0.52 24.45 6.99
N LEU A 100 -0.82 23.14 6.99
CA LEU A 100 -2.19 22.64 6.89
C LEU A 100 -2.91 22.78 8.24
N SER A 101 -3.96 23.59 8.26
CA SER A 101 -4.86 23.64 9.43
C SER A 101 -6.06 22.71 9.25
N PRO A 102 -6.65 22.21 10.34
CA PRO A 102 -7.88 21.43 10.28
C PRO A 102 -9.00 22.11 9.51
N GLU A 103 -9.17 23.43 9.69
CA GLU A 103 -10.19 24.24 9.04
C GLU A 103 -9.98 24.32 7.54
N LEU A 104 -8.72 24.52 7.11
CA LEU A 104 -8.37 24.54 5.69
C LEU A 104 -8.68 23.20 5.03
N ILE A 105 -8.34 22.09 5.66
CA ILE A 105 -8.60 20.75 5.13
C ILE A 105 -10.11 20.51 5.04
N ARG A 106 -10.89 20.82 6.08
CA ARG A 106 -12.34 20.68 6.05
C ARG A 106 -12.96 21.52 4.94
N ALA A 107 -12.58 22.78 4.82
CA ALA A 107 -13.08 23.67 3.79
C ALA A 107 -12.76 23.15 2.38
N ALA A 108 -11.51 22.74 2.15
CA ALA A 108 -11.08 22.20 0.87
C ALA A 108 -11.86 20.96 0.47
N VAL A 109 -12.04 20.02 1.40
CA VAL A 109 -12.71 18.73 1.15
C VAL A 109 -14.22 18.93 0.94
N ARG A 110 -14.87 19.79 1.74
CA ARG A 110 -16.33 19.96 1.69
C ARG A 110 -16.79 20.89 0.57
N ASN A 111 -15.99 21.88 0.19
CA ASN A 111 -16.37 22.87 -0.83
C ASN A 111 -15.68 22.61 -2.18
N GLY A 112 -14.61 21.81 -2.20
CA GLY A 112 -13.73 21.71 -3.35
C GLY A 112 -12.85 22.94 -3.54
N ILE A 113 -11.81 22.83 -4.34
CA ILE A 113 -10.95 23.96 -4.72
C ILE A 113 -10.52 23.77 -6.17
N THR A 114 -10.92 24.69 -7.04
CA THR A 114 -10.60 24.66 -8.48
C THR A 114 -10.95 23.30 -9.13
N VAL A 115 -9.98 22.45 -9.42
CA VAL A 115 -10.17 21.11 -10.02
C VAL A 115 -10.37 20.00 -8.97
N MET A 116 -10.14 20.28 -7.69
CA MET A 116 -10.42 19.34 -6.62
C MET A 116 -11.93 19.28 -6.37
N PRO A 117 -12.58 18.12 -6.54
CA PRO A 117 -14.02 18.01 -6.29
C PRO A 117 -14.34 18.14 -4.81
N GLN A 118 -15.57 18.52 -4.51
CA GLN A 118 -16.11 18.40 -3.16
C GLN A 118 -16.43 16.95 -2.83
N PHE A 119 -16.21 16.55 -1.61
CA PHE A 119 -16.60 15.23 -1.09
C PHE A 119 -17.83 15.36 -0.20
N ARG A 120 -18.91 14.69 -0.60
CA ARG A 120 -20.13 14.62 0.22
C ARG A 120 -19.91 13.68 1.42
N LYS A 121 -20.75 13.82 2.46
CA LYS A 121 -20.66 12.96 3.65
C LYS A 121 -20.93 11.49 3.36
N THR A 122 -21.61 11.17 2.27
CA THR A 122 -21.84 9.80 1.78
C THR A 122 -20.62 9.20 1.10
N GLU A 123 -19.69 10.03 0.60
CA GLU A 123 -18.44 9.59 -0.05
C GLU A 123 -17.29 9.53 0.94
N LEU A 124 -17.23 10.49 1.85
CA LEU A 124 -16.25 10.59 2.91
C LEU A 124 -16.96 11.10 4.18
N SER A 125 -17.21 10.21 5.13
CA SER A 125 -17.88 10.57 6.38
C SER A 125 -17.11 11.62 7.18
N ASP A 126 -17.77 12.31 8.12
CA ASP A 126 -17.09 13.27 8.99
C ASP A 126 -16.01 12.60 9.84
N SER A 127 -16.25 11.38 10.32
CA SER A 127 -15.25 10.63 11.09
C SER A 127 -14.00 10.25 10.28
N GLN A 128 -14.16 9.89 9.03
CA GLN A 128 -13.04 9.62 8.13
C GLN A 128 -12.27 10.90 7.81
N LEU A 129 -12.98 12.01 7.58
CA LEU A 129 -12.34 13.31 7.36
C LEU A 129 -11.53 13.75 8.58
N GLU A 130 -12.08 13.61 9.79
CA GLU A 130 -11.33 13.94 11.02
C GLU A 130 -10.11 13.03 11.21
N ALA A 131 -10.18 11.76 10.83
CA ALA A 131 -9.02 10.87 10.84
C ALA A 131 -7.94 11.34 9.85
N ILE A 132 -8.31 11.75 8.64
CA ILE A 132 -7.39 12.31 7.63
C ILE A 132 -6.77 13.61 8.15
N ILE A 133 -7.55 14.48 8.76
CA ILE A 133 -7.04 15.73 9.36
C ILE A 133 -6.00 15.41 10.42
N ALA A 134 -6.31 14.51 11.34
CA ALA A 134 -5.36 14.09 12.37
C ALA A 134 -4.07 13.50 11.77
N TYR A 135 -4.19 12.77 10.67
CA TYR A 135 -3.05 12.23 9.93
C TYR A 135 -2.17 13.33 9.32
N LEU A 136 -2.76 14.29 8.63
CA LEU A 136 -2.03 15.35 7.92
C LEU A 136 -1.44 16.41 8.86
N THR A 137 -2.10 16.67 10.00
CA THR A 137 -1.68 17.70 10.97
C THR A 137 -0.83 17.15 12.13
N ARG A 138 -0.55 15.84 12.15
CA ARG A 138 0.28 15.24 13.20
C ARG A 138 1.67 15.85 13.27
N ALA A 139 2.22 15.94 14.48
CA ALA A 139 3.63 16.27 14.65
C ALA A 139 4.51 15.22 13.93
N ARG A 140 5.45 15.70 13.15
CA ARG A 140 6.46 14.88 12.47
C ARG A 140 7.83 15.29 12.98
N PRO A 141 8.71 14.32 13.23
CA PRO A 141 10.08 14.61 13.64
C PRO A 141 10.84 15.40 12.59
#